data_33644df574f366814833b1218206f5e4
#
_entry.id   33644df574f366814833b1218206f5e4
#
_cell.length_a   1.000
_cell.length_b   1.000
_cell.length_c   1.000
_cell.angle_alpha   90.00
_cell.angle_beta   90.00
_cell.angle_gamma   90.00
#
_symmetry.space_group_name_H-M   'P 1'
#
loop_
_entity.id
_entity.type
_entity.pdbx_description
1 polymer ?
#
loop_
_entity_poly.entity_id
_entity_poly.type
_entity_poly.pdbx_seq_one_letter_code
_entity_poly.pdbx_strand_id
1 'polypeptide(L)'
;MSSSSGSVKDNKNGVVRADAGGGRQGEEIASKSFMIQSKRFYLDLKQNNRGRFVKLAEVSLNGRKNRLFMTMLVCKNLKDILDKLEKDGRTAVVPKDTTEGKDNTGGVIHTETIINDRRRYYIDLRENHRGIFLRVTQFDIQTGNRNSVALPLQGVGQFRDALKEIIDEFGEGYIEESTDLPPSHNFRTDGKNFFFDPGHNSRGDFLKITELKPSVGVRNTIALSVGAIPQFTQILNKLHQDFQTLRTPDGAEKATKELAKMEI
;
A
#
# COMPACT_ATOMS: atom_id res chain seq x y z
N MET A 1 -26.57 5.95 -63.24
CA MET A 1 -26.97 6.58 -61.98
C MET A 1 -26.90 5.52 -60.90
N SER A 2 -25.78 5.40 -60.20
CA SER A 2 -25.55 4.38 -59.19
C SER A 2 -25.23 5.10 -57.89
N SER A 3 -26.15 5.04 -56.95
CA SER A 3 -26.00 5.58 -55.60
C SER A 3 -25.29 4.57 -54.72
N SER A 4 -24.12 4.96 -54.25
CA SER A 4 -23.33 4.20 -53.27
C SER A 4 -23.75 4.62 -51.86
N SER A 5 -24.33 3.72 -51.11
CA SER A 5 -24.67 3.87 -49.70
C SER A 5 -23.44 3.41 -48.86
N GLY A 6 -22.81 4.37 -48.16
CA GLY A 6 -21.75 4.09 -47.20
C GLY A 6 -22.27 3.47 -45.92
N SER A 7 -21.79 2.29 -45.62
CA SER A 7 -22.07 1.57 -44.38
C SER A 7 -21.16 2.05 -43.27
N VAL A 8 -21.73 2.61 -42.22
CA VAL A 8 -21.08 2.94 -40.94
C VAL A 8 -20.85 1.61 -40.22
N LYS A 9 -19.61 1.28 -39.95
CA LYS A 9 -19.25 0.08 -39.14
C LYS A 9 -19.26 0.46 -37.68
N ASP A 10 -20.25 -0.01 -36.96
CA ASP A 10 -20.31 -0.03 -35.51
C ASP A 10 -19.16 -0.90 -34.96
N ASN A 11 -18.32 -0.27 -34.14
CA ASN A 11 -17.20 -0.93 -33.47
C ASN A 11 -17.76 -1.65 -32.22
N LYS A 12 -18.11 -2.93 -32.39
CA LYS A 12 -18.56 -3.78 -31.28
C LYS A 12 -17.39 -4.13 -30.37
N ASN A 13 -17.52 -3.76 -29.09
CA ASN A 13 -16.72 -4.20 -27.97
C ASN A 13 -16.46 -5.71 -28.02
N GLY A 14 -15.19 -6.08 -28.14
CA GLY A 14 -14.74 -7.47 -28.03
C GLY A 14 -14.82 -7.92 -26.57
N VAL A 15 -15.78 -8.78 -26.29
CA VAL A 15 -15.84 -9.55 -25.03
C VAL A 15 -14.64 -10.50 -25.02
N VAL A 16 -13.66 -10.20 -24.20
CA VAL A 16 -12.53 -11.09 -23.93
C VAL A 16 -12.98 -12.12 -22.88
N ARG A 17 -12.91 -13.39 -23.26
CA ARG A 17 -13.29 -14.55 -22.45
C ARG A 17 -12.52 -14.57 -21.12
N ALA A 18 -13.25 -14.82 -20.03
CA ALA A 18 -12.73 -15.05 -18.69
C ALA A 18 -11.79 -16.25 -18.69
N ASP A 19 -10.56 -16.02 -18.27
CA ASP A 19 -9.59 -17.09 -17.99
C ASP A 19 -9.93 -17.67 -16.60
N ALA A 20 -10.33 -18.93 -16.59
CA ALA A 20 -10.76 -19.66 -15.41
C ALA A 20 -9.54 -20.09 -14.57
N GLY A 21 -8.90 -19.14 -13.89
CA GLY A 21 -7.84 -19.34 -12.90
C GLY A 21 -8.31 -18.92 -11.51
N GLY A 22 -9.05 -19.80 -10.84
CA GLY A 22 -9.67 -19.52 -9.56
C GLY A 22 -8.68 -19.27 -8.42
N GLY A 23 -8.99 -18.30 -7.54
CA GLY A 23 -8.61 -18.34 -6.14
C GLY A 23 -7.92 -17.12 -5.54
N ARG A 24 -7.28 -16.21 -6.30
CA ARG A 24 -6.60 -15.02 -5.73
C ARG A 24 -6.76 -13.71 -6.52
N GLN A 25 -7.37 -13.71 -7.68
CA GLN A 25 -7.38 -12.54 -8.57
C GLN A 25 -8.65 -11.68 -8.51
N GLY A 26 -9.70 -12.06 -7.78
CA GLY A 26 -10.95 -11.33 -7.72
C GLY A 26 -11.68 -11.25 -9.07
N GLU A 27 -12.99 -11.04 -9.03
CA GLU A 27 -13.83 -10.77 -10.20
C GLU A 27 -13.55 -9.36 -10.73
N GLU A 28 -13.46 -9.20 -12.05
CA GLU A 28 -13.29 -7.90 -12.69
C GLU A 28 -14.63 -7.20 -12.85
N ILE A 29 -14.75 -6.01 -12.25
CA ILE A 29 -15.97 -5.19 -12.29
C ILE A 29 -15.91 -4.20 -13.45
N ALA A 30 -14.77 -3.53 -13.61
CA ALA A 30 -14.55 -2.52 -14.64
C ALA A 30 -13.06 -2.49 -15.02
N SER A 31 -12.77 -2.11 -16.25
CA SER A 31 -11.40 -1.93 -16.75
C SER A 31 -11.32 -0.67 -17.60
N LYS A 32 -10.27 0.13 -17.36
CA LYS A 32 -9.93 1.30 -18.17
C LYS A 32 -8.53 1.12 -18.69
N SER A 33 -8.32 1.47 -19.96
CA SER A 33 -6.99 1.43 -20.56
C SER A 33 -6.69 2.71 -21.31
N PHE A 34 -5.44 3.13 -21.26
CA PHE A 34 -4.96 4.31 -21.99
C PHE A 34 -3.51 4.11 -22.42
N MET A 35 -3.11 4.86 -23.42
CA MET A 35 -1.78 4.81 -23.99
C MET A 35 -1.06 6.13 -23.75
N ILE A 36 0.14 6.08 -23.18
CA ILE A 36 0.98 7.25 -22.98
C ILE A 36 2.34 6.94 -23.63
N GLN A 37 2.66 7.69 -24.68
CA GLN A 37 3.84 7.42 -25.51
C GLN A 37 3.80 5.97 -26.02
N SER A 38 4.84 5.17 -25.73
CA SER A 38 4.98 3.78 -26.15
C SER A 38 4.54 2.75 -25.11
N LYS A 39 3.85 3.18 -24.03
CA LYS A 39 3.40 2.33 -22.95
C LYS A 39 1.89 2.29 -22.87
N ARG A 40 1.36 1.12 -22.58
CA ARG A 40 -0.05 0.92 -22.31
C ARG A 40 -0.28 0.69 -20.82
N PHE A 41 -1.27 1.38 -20.27
CA PHE A 41 -1.67 1.28 -18.87
C PHE A 41 -3.08 0.71 -18.78
N TYR A 42 -3.30 -0.11 -17.76
CA TYR A 42 -4.60 -0.70 -17.45
C TYR A 42 -4.93 -0.41 -15.98
N LEU A 43 -6.14 0.03 -15.74
CA LEU A 43 -6.74 0.16 -14.42
C LEU A 43 -7.90 -0.83 -14.35
N ASP A 44 -7.66 -1.99 -13.76
CA ASP A 44 -8.66 -3.04 -13.60
C ASP A 44 -9.23 -2.96 -12.18
N LEU A 45 -10.50 -2.57 -12.05
CA LEU A 45 -11.23 -2.66 -10.80
C LEU A 45 -11.68 -4.11 -10.59
N LYS A 46 -11.31 -4.66 -9.46
CA LYS A 46 -11.61 -6.04 -9.07
C LYS A 46 -12.21 -6.11 -7.69
N GLN A 47 -13.02 -7.16 -7.46
CA GLN A 47 -13.63 -7.45 -6.16
C GLN A 47 -13.29 -8.86 -5.72
N ASN A 48 -13.02 -9.02 -4.43
CA ASN A 48 -12.88 -10.31 -3.76
C ASN A 48 -13.58 -10.27 -2.38
N ASN A 49 -13.46 -11.34 -1.60
CA ASN A 49 -14.03 -11.43 -0.26
C ASN A 49 -13.46 -10.43 0.78
N ARG A 50 -12.43 -9.66 0.41
CA ARG A 50 -11.82 -8.59 1.25
C ARG A 50 -12.24 -7.19 0.81
N GLY A 51 -13.02 -7.07 -0.28
CA GLY A 51 -13.49 -5.82 -0.82
C GLY A 51 -12.99 -5.51 -2.22
N ARG A 52 -13.18 -4.25 -2.65
CA ARG A 52 -12.78 -3.74 -3.96
C ARG A 52 -11.34 -3.24 -3.95
N PHE A 53 -10.63 -3.49 -5.04
CA PHE A 53 -9.27 -3.02 -5.25
C PHE A 53 -8.99 -2.76 -6.73
N VAL A 54 -8.09 -1.83 -7.00
CA VAL A 54 -7.63 -1.50 -8.35
C VAL A 54 -6.27 -2.15 -8.60
N LYS A 55 -6.15 -2.83 -9.73
CA LYS A 55 -4.89 -3.29 -10.27
C LYS A 55 -4.44 -2.31 -11.35
N LEU A 56 -3.37 -1.57 -11.10
CA LEU A 56 -2.67 -0.77 -12.10
C LEU A 56 -1.62 -1.65 -12.77
N ALA A 57 -1.68 -1.78 -14.10
CA ALA A 57 -0.66 -2.49 -14.88
C ALA A 57 -0.06 -1.57 -15.94
N GLU A 58 1.27 -1.57 -16.06
CA GLU A 58 2.04 -0.95 -17.12
C GLU A 58 2.56 -2.05 -18.04
N VAL A 59 2.34 -1.92 -19.33
CA VAL A 59 2.87 -2.81 -20.37
C VAL A 59 3.74 -2.00 -21.33
N SER A 60 5.03 -2.31 -21.34
CA SER A 60 6.01 -1.69 -22.24
C SER A 60 6.05 -2.43 -23.60
N LEU A 61 6.59 -1.80 -24.64
CA LEU A 61 6.71 -2.37 -25.98
C LEU A 61 7.45 -3.71 -26.02
N ASN A 62 8.41 -3.91 -25.14
CA ASN A 62 9.15 -5.18 -25.02
C ASN A 62 8.40 -6.29 -24.26
N GLY A 63 7.10 -6.08 -23.99
CA GLY A 63 6.25 -7.03 -23.29
C GLY A 63 6.44 -7.08 -21.75
N ARG A 64 7.37 -6.28 -21.18
CA ARG A 64 7.55 -6.21 -19.73
C ARG A 64 6.28 -5.64 -19.09
N LYS A 65 5.81 -6.30 -18.02
CA LYS A 65 4.60 -5.93 -17.27
C LYS A 65 4.95 -5.64 -15.83
N ASN A 66 4.64 -4.43 -15.36
CA ASN A 66 4.69 -4.07 -13.95
C ASN A 66 3.26 -3.92 -13.44
N ARG A 67 3.01 -4.26 -12.16
CA ARG A 67 1.67 -4.24 -11.56
C ARG A 67 1.73 -3.72 -10.15
N LEU A 68 0.74 -2.90 -9.79
CA LEU A 68 0.47 -2.45 -8.43
C LEU A 68 -0.97 -2.85 -8.06
N PHE A 69 -1.21 -3.07 -6.77
CA PHE A 69 -2.53 -3.37 -6.23
C PHE A 69 -2.86 -2.35 -5.16
N MET A 70 -3.95 -1.62 -5.32
CA MET A 70 -4.36 -0.52 -4.46
C MET A 70 -5.78 -0.74 -3.97
N THR A 71 -6.04 -0.53 -2.67
CA THR A 71 -7.42 -0.45 -2.15
C THR A 71 -8.09 0.81 -2.67
N MET A 72 -9.43 0.91 -2.58
CA MET A 72 -10.16 2.11 -3.00
C MET A 72 -9.72 3.35 -2.22
N LEU A 73 -9.42 3.21 -0.94
CA LEU A 73 -8.85 4.28 -0.10
C LEU A 73 -7.50 4.77 -0.63
N VAL A 74 -6.59 3.85 -0.98
CA VAL A 74 -5.29 4.21 -1.58
C VAL A 74 -5.49 4.93 -2.92
N CYS A 75 -6.47 4.51 -3.72
CA CYS A 75 -6.79 5.18 -4.99
C CYS A 75 -7.26 6.62 -4.76
N LYS A 76 -8.12 6.86 -3.75
CA LYS A 76 -8.55 8.22 -3.37
C LYS A 76 -7.37 9.09 -2.95
N ASN A 77 -6.55 8.60 -2.01
CA ASN A 77 -5.39 9.34 -1.52
C ASN A 77 -4.38 9.62 -2.65
N LEU A 78 -4.15 8.65 -3.53
CA LEU A 78 -3.30 8.83 -4.71
C LEU A 78 -3.87 9.91 -5.64
N LYS A 79 -5.17 9.87 -5.94
CA LYS A 79 -5.84 10.89 -6.76
C LYS A 79 -5.67 12.29 -6.15
N ASP A 80 -5.82 12.44 -4.84
CA ASP A 80 -5.65 13.73 -4.16
C ASP A 80 -4.19 14.24 -4.20
N ILE A 81 -3.21 13.35 -4.11
CA ILE A 81 -1.79 13.66 -4.34
C ILE A 81 -1.55 14.09 -5.79
N LEU A 82 -2.13 13.39 -6.77
CA LEU A 82 -1.96 13.72 -8.20
C LEU A 82 -2.50 15.11 -8.53
N ASP A 83 -3.61 15.53 -7.93
CA ASP A 83 -4.16 16.88 -8.08
C ASP A 83 -3.17 17.96 -7.60
N LYS A 84 -2.45 17.70 -6.50
CA LYS A 84 -1.40 18.59 -5.98
C LYS A 84 -0.19 18.61 -6.93
N LEU A 85 0.32 17.43 -7.28
CA LEU A 85 1.51 17.30 -8.13
C LEU A 85 1.32 17.88 -9.53
N GLU A 86 0.13 17.82 -10.10
CA GLU A 86 -0.17 18.45 -11.38
C GLU A 86 -0.09 19.97 -11.29
N LYS A 87 -0.59 20.56 -10.20
CA LYS A 87 -0.48 22.01 -9.95
C LYS A 87 0.98 22.40 -9.76
N ASP A 88 1.72 21.67 -8.97
CA ASP A 88 3.14 21.95 -8.67
C ASP A 88 4.03 21.70 -9.90
N GLY A 89 3.78 20.67 -10.68
CA GLY A 89 4.51 20.36 -11.91
C GLY A 89 4.33 21.39 -13.04
N ARG A 90 3.21 22.14 -13.02
CA ARG A 90 2.99 23.27 -13.93
C ARG A 90 3.70 24.55 -13.50
N THR A 91 4.00 24.66 -12.20
CA THR A 91 4.66 25.84 -11.63
C THR A 91 6.15 25.65 -11.44
N ALA A 92 6.65 24.42 -11.50
CA ALA A 92 8.06 24.14 -11.36
C ALA A 92 8.85 24.52 -12.63
N VAL A 93 9.23 25.76 -12.72
CA VAL A 93 10.47 26.16 -13.40
C VAL A 93 11.59 25.52 -12.55
N VAL A 94 12.09 24.38 -13.00
CA VAL A 94 13.14 23.60 -12.31
C VAL A 94 14.35 24.51 -12.08
N PRO A 95 14.81 24.71 -10.85
CA PRO A 95 16.13 25.31 -10.62
C PRO A 95 17.17 24.36 -11.22
N LYS A 96 18.00 24.88 -12.13
CA LYS A 96 19.07 24.15 -12.83
C LYS A 96 20.27 23.79 -11.95
N ASP A 97 20.10 23.64 -10.65
CA ASP A 97 21.19 23.30 -9.73
C ASP A 97 20.83 22.09 -8.86
N THR A 98 20.94 20.91 -9.44
CA THR A 98 21.17 19.70 -8.64
C THR A 98 22.16 18.79 -9.33
N THR A 99 23.33 18.77 -8.72
CA THR A 99 24.46 17.87 -8.81
C THR A 99 24.22 16.52 -9.48
N GLU A 100 25.14 16.25 -10.38
CA GLU A 100 25.36 15.00 -11.10
C GLU A 100 25.29 13.74 -10.21
N GLY A 101 24.18 13.07 -10.25
CA GLY A 101 24.06 11.67 -9.85
C GLY A 101 23.97 10.79 -11.09
N LYS A 102 25.02 10.03 -11.35
CA LYS A 102 25.21 9.14 -12.52
C LYS A 102 24.32 7.89 -12.51
N ASP A 103 23.12 7.93 -11.96
CA ASP A 103 22.18 6.82 -12.03
C ASP A 103 21.02 7.15 -12.94
N ASN A 104 20.70 6.23 -13.87
CA ASN A 104 19.54 6.29 -14.78
C ASN A 104 18.18 6.38 -14.07
N THR A 105 18.15 6.61 -12.75
CA THR A 105 16.96 6.68 -11.90
C THR A 105 16.35 8.07 -11.79
N GLY A 106 17.00 9.11 -12.35
CA GLY A 106 16.54 10.50 -12.35
C GLY A 106 16.55 11.16 -10.96
N GLY A 107 16.69 12.49 -10.90
CA GLY A 107 16.56 13.29 -9.69
C GLY A 107 15.14 13.20 -9.11
N VAL A 108 15.00 13.25 -7.77
CA VAL A 108 13.70 13.36 -7.11
C VAL A 108 13.35 14.83 -6.97
N ILE A 109 12.19 15.22 -7.52
CA ILE A 109 11.64 16.58 -7.40
C ILE A 109 10.74 16.67 -6.16
N HIS A 110 9.89 15.66 -5.98
CA HIS A 110 8.92 15.61 -4.88
C HIS A 110 8.60 14.15 -4.52
N THR A 111 8.33 13.89 -3.26
CA THR A 111 7.94 12.55 -2.77
C THR A 111 6.79 12.67 -1.79
N GLU A 112 5.75 11.87 -2.00
CA GLU A 112 4.65 11.64 -1.06
C GLU A 112 4.60 10.16 -0.69
N THR A 113 4.05 9.83 0.48
CA THR A 113 3.93 8.45 0.94
C THR A 113 2.53 8.17 1.44
N ILE A 114 1.92 7.09 0.93
CA ILE A 114 0.67 6.54 1.45
C ILE A 114 1.00 5.25 2.20
N ILE A 115 0.52 5.15 3.44
CA ILE A 115 0.62 3.93 4.25
C ILE A 115 -0.77 3.32 4.34
N ASN A 116 -0.89 2.07 3.92
CA ASN A 116 -2.14 1.32 3.99
C ASN A 116 -1.85 -0.12 4.43
N ASP A 117 -2.19 -0.45 5.66
CA ASP A 117 -1.89 -1.73 6.30
C ASP A 117 -0.38 -2.09 6.20
N ARG A 118 -0.07 -3.22 5.60
CA ARG A 118 1.32 -3.71 5.39
C ARG A 118 2.00 -3.15 4.14
N ARG A 119 1.33 -2.29 3.38
CA ARG A 119 1.85 -1.73 2.13
C ARG A 119 2.17 -0.26 2.29
N ARG A 120 3.27 0.13 1.69
CA ARG A 120 3.66 1.53 1.52
C ARG A 120 3.71 1.84 0.04
N TYR A 121 3.17 2.99 -0.30
CA TYR A 121 3.20 3.50 -1.66
C TYR A 121 4.00 4.79 -1.65
N TYR A 122 5.09 4.80 -2.41
CA TYR A 122 5.91 5.99 -2.62
C TYR A 122 5.51 6.58 -3.96
N ILE A 123 5.14 7.85 -3.95
CA ILE A 123 4.70 8.61 -5.10
C ILE A 123 5.76 9.66 -5.36
N ASP A 124 6.68 9.36 -6.27
CA ASP A 124 7.84 10.19 -6.58
C ASP A 124 7.62 10.93 -7.90
N LEU A 125 7.65 12.27 -7.89
CA LEU A 125 7.85 13.07 -9.09
C LEU A 125 9.36 13.15 -9.33
N ARG A 126 9.80 12.75 -10.51
CA ARG A 126 11.22 12.63 -10.86
C ARG A 126 11.52 13.23 -12.22
N GLU A 127 12.77 13.62 -12.41
CA GLU A 127 13.26 14.12 -13.70
C GLU A 127 14.45 13.26 -14.17
N ASN A 128 14.47 12.93 -15.45
CA ASN A 128 15.60 12.32 -16.13
C ASN A 128 15.82 13.00 -17.51
N HIS A 129 16.77 12.51 -18.29
CA HIS A 129 17.09 13.05 -19.64
C HIS A 129 15.92 13.02 -20.64
N ARG A 130 14.83 12.25 -20.33
CA ARG A 130 13.60 12.18 -21.15
C ARG A 130 12.50 13.10 -20.65
N GLY A 131 12.72 13.81 -19.54
CA GLY A 131 11.80 14.74 -18.92
C GLY A 131 11.25 14.25 -17.58
N ILE A 132 10.21 14.92 -17.13
CA ILE A 132 9.57 14.64 -15.83
C ILE A 132 8.61 13.47 -15.96
N PHE A 133 8.60 12.62 -14.94
CA PHE A 133 7.72 11.47 -14.83
C PHE A 133 7.31 11.21 -13.39
N LEU A 134 6.13 10.62 -13.21
CA LEU A 134 5.63 10.12 -11.95
C LEU A 134 6.03 8.65 -11.80
N ARG A 135 6.64 8.29 -10.67
CA ARG A 135 6.88 6.91 -10.29
C ARG A 135 6.05 6.56 -9.06
N VAL A 136 5.16 5.60 -9.20
CA VAL A 136 4.41 5.00 -8.09
C VAL A 136 5.07 3.67 -7.74
N THR A 137 5.56 3.55 -6.52
CA THR A 137 6.21 2.33 -6.02
C THR A 137 5.41 1.74 -4.88
N GLN A 138 4.97 0.51 -5.02
CA GLN A 138 4.37 -0.28 -3.95
C GLN A 138 5.44 -1.13 -3.28
N PHE A 139 5.56 -1.03 -1.98
CA PHE A 139 6.41 -1.86 -1.14
C PHE A 139 5.55 -2.66 -0.15
N ASP A 140 5.63 -3.97 -0.22
CA ASP A 140 4.98 -4.86 0.75
C ASP A 140 5.98 -5.19 1.86
N ILE A 141 5.71 -4.65 3.07
CA ILE A 141 6.59 -4.80 4.23
C ILE A 141 6.74 -6.28 4.63
N GLN A 142 5.73 -7.11 4.37
CA GLN A 142 5.73 -8.51 4.77
C GLN A 142 6.66 -9.36 3.89
N THR A 143 6.60 -9.16 2.58
CA THR A 143 7.35 -9.98 1.62
C THR A 143 8.65 -9.33 1.18
N GLY A 144 8.86 -8.05 1.47
CA GLY A 144 9.95 -7.25 0.94
C GLY A 144 9.81 -6.91 -0.56
N ASN A 145 8.73 -7.35 -1.19
CA ASN A 145 8.51 -7.14 -2.62
C ASN A 145 8.30 -5.67 -2.95
N ARG A 146 8.95 -5.23 -4.01
CA ARG A 146 8.86 -3.86 -4.52
C ARG A 146 8.47 -3.87 -5.99
N ASN A 147 7.36 -3.25 -6.31
CA ASN A 147 6.88 -3.06 -7.67
C ASN A 147 6.74 -1.58 -7.96
N SER A 148 7.07 -1.16 -9.20
CA SER A 148 6.97 0.25 -9.58
C SER A 148 6.36 0.38 -10.97
N VAL A 149 5.56 1.43 -11.15
CA VAL A 149 5.01 1.88 -12.42
C VAL A 149 5.48 3.32 -12.64
N ALA A 150 5.88 3.64 -13.87
CA ALA A 150 6.37 4.97 -14.24
C ALA A 150 5.56 5.56 -15.38
N LEU A 151 4.90 6.70 -15.13
CA LEU A 151 4.08 7.45 -16.07
C LEU A 151 4.78 8.76 -16.46
N PRO A 152 4.94 9.08 -17.75
CA PRO A 152 5.34 10.42 -18.19
C PRO A 152 4.38 11.48 -17.68
N LEU A 153 4.88 12.68 -17.35
CA LEU A 153 4.08 13.77 -16.77
C LEU A 153 2.82 14.10 -17.57
N GLN A 154 2.91 14.10 -18.91
CA GLN A 154 1.78 14.38 -19.80
C GLN A 154 0.63 13.37 -19.68
N GLY A 155 0.86 12.21 -19.10
CA GLY A 155 -0.17 11.18 -18.87
C GLY A 155 -0.76 11.19 -17.47
N VAL A 156 -0.24 12.00 -16.56
CA VAL A 156 -0.70 12.03 -15.15
C VAL A 156 -2.14 12.51 -15.05
N GLY A 157 -2.54 13.52 -15.82
CA GLY A 157 -3.92 14.02 -15.87
C GLY A 157 -4.89 12.91 -16.30
N GLN A 158 -4.60 12.20 -17.39
CA GLN A 158 -5.43 11.08 -17.88
C GLN A 158 -5.53 9.95 -16.87
N PHE A 159 -4.43 9.63 -16.18
CA PHE A 159 -4.41 8.63 -15.13
C PHE A 159 -5.25 9.04 -13.92
N ARG A 160 -5.12 10.30 -13.47
CA ARG A 160 -5.93 10.87 -12.40
C ARG A 160 -7.42 10.83 -12.73
N ASP A 161 -7.81 11.24 -13.95
CA ASP A 161 -9.21 11.25 -14.37
C ASP A 161 -9.80 9.84 -14.43
N ALA A 162 -9.03 8.86 -14.91
CA ALA A 162 -9.43 7.46 -14.89
C ALA A 162 -9.60 6.91 -13.46
N LEU A 163 -8.73 7.30 -12.52
CA LEU A 163 -8.89 6.98 -11.09
C LEU A 163 -10.14 7.63 -10.52
N LYS A 164 -10.37 8.92 -10.84
CA LYS A 164 -11.54 9.66 -10.37
C LYS A 164 -12.82 8.99 -10.79
N GLU A 165 -12.97 8.60 -12.07
CA GLU A 165 -14.15 7.92 -12.57
C GLU A 165 -14.41 6.59 -11.84
N ILE A 166 -13.36 5.78 -11.59
CA ILE A 166 -13.50 4.53 -10.84
C ILE A 166 -13.93 4.81 -9.39
N ILE A 167 -13.40 5.86 -8.77
CA ILE A 167 -13.73 6.25 -7.39
C ILE A 167 -15.18 6.74 -7.31
N ASP A 168 -15.61 7.61 -8.22
CA ASP A 168 -16.95 8.20 -8.22
C ASP A 168 -18.03 7.12 -8.46
N GLU A 169 -17.77 6.16 -9.35
CA GLU A 169 -18.74 5.14 -9.72
C GLU A 169 -18.77 3.94 -8.75
N PHE A 170 -17.62 3.56 -8.19
CA PHE A 170 -17.48 2.30 -7.44
C PHE A 170 -16.90 2.47 -6.03
N GLY A 171 -16.65 3.70 -5.57
CA GLY A 171 -15.97 3.96 -4.32
C GLY A 171 -16.85 3.91 -3.09
N GLU A 172 -18.15 4.09 -3.23
CA GLU A 172 -19.10 4.11 -2.11
C GLU A 172 -18.99 2.85 -1.25
N GLY A 173 -18.87 3.03 0.07
CA GLY A 173 -18.69 1.93 1.03
C GLY A 173 -17.29 1.28 1.04
N TYR A 174 -16.34 1.77 0.22
CA TYR A 174 -14.97 1.21 0.13
C TYR A 174 -13.86 2.25 0.32
N ILE A 175 -14.23 3.53 0.40
CA ILE A 175 -13.32 4.67 0.57
C ILE A 175 -13.31 5.17 2.02
N GLU A 176 -14.33 4.81 2.78
CA GLU A 176 -14.44 5.27 4.16
C GLU A 176 -13.21 4.80 4.95
N GLU A 177 -12.38 5.75 5.32
CA GLU A 177 -11.51 5.56 6.45
C GLU A 177 -12.44 5.24 7.62
N SER A 178 -12.15 4.17 8.35
CA SER A 178 -12.57 4.14 9.74
C SER A 178 -11.77 5.27 10.40
N THR A 179 -12.31 6.49 10.33
CA THR A 179 -11.70 7.75 10.79
C THR A 179 -11.43 7.76 12.29
N ASP A 180 -11.84 6.71 12.98
CA ASP A 180 -11.78 6.55 14.43
C ASP A 180 -10.69 5.61 14.92
N LEU A 181 -9.82 5.10 14.02
CA LEU A 181 -8.72 4.25 14.47
C LEU A 181 -7.55 5.11 14.98
N PRO A 182 -6.98 4.77 16.15
CA PRO A 182 -5.77 5.42 16.64
C PRO A 182 -4.60 5.30 15.66
N PRO A 183 -3.61 6.20 15.70
CA PRO A 183 -2.44 6.10 14.86
C PRO A 183 -1.62 4.83 15.18
N SER A 184 -0.94 4.29 14.17
CA SER A 184 0.02 3.21 14.36
C SER A 184 1.24 3.68 15.14
N HIS A 185 1.76 2.81 16.01
CA HIS A 185 2.97 3.04 16.79
C HIS A 185 4.04 1.99 16.47
N ASN A 186 5.30 2.34 16.66
CA ASN A 186 6.40 1.40 16.54
C ASN A 186 7.54 1.75 17.48
N PHE A 187 8.34 0.74 17.83
CA PHE A 187 9.61 0.92 18.49
C PHE A 187 10.61 -0.16 18.06
N ARG A 188 11.88 0.09 18.33
CA ARG A 188 12.97 -0.84 18.04
C ARG A 188 13.72 -1.16 19.32
N THR A 189 13.97 -2.45 19.56
CA THR A 189 14.79 -2.95 20.64
C THR A 189 15.42 -4.29 20.25
N ASP A 190 16.60 -4.60 20.77
CA ASP A 190 17.33 -5.86 20.58
C ASP A 190 17.45 -6.31 19.12
N GLY A 191 17.66 -5.35 18.20
CA GLY A 191 17.75 -5.62 16.76
C GLY A 191 16.44 -6.00 16.09
N LYS A 192 15.31 -5.86 16.79
CA LYS A 192 13.96 -6.13 16.31
C LYS A 192 13.14 -4.86 16.21
N ASN A 193 12.22 -4.83 15.26
CA ASN A 193 11.22 -3.77 15.12
C ASN A 193 9.86 -4.32 15.54
N PHE A 194 9.16 -3.57 16.38
CA PHE A 194 7.78 -3.86 16.79
C PHE A 194 6.85 -2.81 16.20
N PHE A 195 5.77 -3.24 15.56
CA PHE A 195 4.75 -2.39 14.97
C PHE A 195 3.40 -2.69 15.65
N PHE A 196 2.67 -1.63 15.99
CA PHE A 196 1.34 -1.68 16.62
C PHE A 196 0.38 -0.98 15.68
N ASP A 197 -0.37 -1.77 14.92
CA ASP A 197 -1.26 -1.27 13.87
C ASP A 197 -2.71 -1.52 14.29
N PRO A 198 -3.47 -0.47 14.68
CA PRO A 198 -4.92 -0.58 14.81
C PRO A 198 -5.56 -0.95 13.47
N GLY A 199 -6.63 -1.71 13.49
CA GLY A 199 -7.34 -2.12 12.30
C GLY A 199 -8.80 -2.41 12.60
N HIS A 200 -9.63 -2.40 11.54
CA HIS A 200 -11.03 -2.75 11.59
C HIS A 200 -11.34 -3.89 10.61
N ASN A 201 -12.25 -4.78 10.97
CA ASN A 201 -12.79 -5.81 10.07
C ASN A 201 -14.25 -6.12 10.44
N SER A 202 -14.86 -7.08 9.76
CA SER A 202 -16.25 -7.50 10.03
C SER A 202 -16.53 -8.02 11.44
N ARG A 203 -15.49 -8.24 12.27
CA ARG A 203 -15.59 -8.64 13.67
C ARG A 203 -15.36 -7.49 14.65
N GLY A 204 -15.13 -6.27 14.12
CA GLY A 204 -14.85 -5.05 14.87
C GLY A 204 -13.39 -4.64 14.86
N ASP A 205 -13.03 -3.75 15.80
CA ASP A 205 -11.70 -3.18 15.91
C ASP A 205 -10.72 -4.16 16.56
N PHE A 206 -9.49 -4.13 16.08
CA PHE A 206 -8.40 -4.98 16.58
C PHE A 206 -7.06 -4.25 16.55
N LEU A 207 -6.14 -4.68 17.40
CA LEU A 207 -4.74 -4.30 17.36
C LEU A 207 -3.90 -5.42 16.78
N LYS A 208 -3.16 -5.13 15.73
CA LYS A 208 -2.17 -6.03 15.15
C LYS A 208 -0.79 -5.66 15.68
N ILE A 209 -0.12 -6.58 16.38
CA ILE A 209 1.24 -6.43 16.86
C ILE A 209 2.16 -7.29 15.98
N THR A 210 3.17 -6.67 15.39
CA THR A 210 4.12 -7.35 14.51
C THR A 210 5.54 -7.19 15.02
N GLU A 211 6.22 -8.31 15.25
CA GLU A 211 7.68 -8.38 15.46
C GLU A 211 8.36 -8.65 14.11
N LEU A 212 9.31 -7.81 13.73
CA LEU A 212 10.17 -8.01 12.57
C LEU A 212 11.62 -8.13 13.02
N LYS A 213 12.29 -9.23 12.63
CA LYS A 213 13.74 -9.44 12.79
C LYS A 213 14.43 -9.17 11.46
N PRO A 214 14.98 -7.94 11.23
CA PRO A 214 15.53 -7.56 9.93
C PRO A 214 16.72 -8.45 9.49
N SER A 215 17.53 -8.92 10.43
CA SER A 215 18.71 -9.74 10.16
C SER A 215 18.41 -11.07 9.48
N VAL A 216 17.24 -11.64 9.75
CA VAL A 216 16.83 -12.96 9.22
C VAL A 216 15.54 -12.91 8.43
N GLY A 217 14.93 -11.73 8.26
CA GLY A 217 13.68 -11.53 7.54
C GLY A 217 12.46 -12.19 8.19
N VAL A 218 12.58 -12.69 9.43
CA VAL A 218 11.49 -13.36 10.14
C VAL A 218 10.51 -12.34 10.69
N ARG A 219 9.24 -12.62 10.49
CA ARG A 219 8.11 -11.79 10.94
C ARG A 219 7.08 -12.63 11.67
N ASN A 220 6.78 -12.23 12.91
CA ASN A 220 5.72 -12.79 13.72
C ASN A 220 4.62 -11.75 13.92
N THR A 221 3.36 -12.17 13.85
CA THR A 221 2.23 -11.26 14.00
C THR A 221 1.16 -11.90 14.86
N ILE A 222 0.65 -11.13 15.83
CA ILE A 222 -0.54 -11.47 16.61
C ILE A 222 -1.60 -10.39 16.41
N ALA A 223 -2.86 -10.75 16.53
CA ALA A 223 -3.98 -9.82 16.49
C ALA A 223 -4.82 -9.99 17.77
N LEU A 224 -5.11 -8.86 18.42
CA LEU A 224 -5.92 -8.79 19.63
C LEU A 224 -7.18 -7.98 19.32
N SER A 225 -8.37 -8.44 19.75
CA SER A 225 -9.53 -7.56 19.77
C SER A 225 -9.30 -6.41 20.73
N VAL A 226 -9.90 -5.24 20.47
CA VAL A 226 -9.74 -4.05 21.33
C VAL A 226 -10.16 -4.39 22.77
N GLY A 227 -11.21 -5.20 22.96
CA GLY A 227 -11.65 -5.65 24.28
C GLY A 227 -10.63 -6.50 25.05
N ALA A 228 -9.67 -7.14 24.38
CA ALA A 228 -8.63 -7.94 25.04
C ALA A 228 -7.39 -7.10 25.43
N ILE A 229 -7.25 -5.89 24.93
CA ILE A 229 -6.09 -5.02 25.19
C ILE A 229 -5.91 -4.75 26.70
N PRO A 230 -6.95 -4.39 27.50
CA PRO A 230 -6.77 -4.11 28.92
C PRO A 230 -6.20 -5.31 29.69
N GLN A 231 -6.72 -6.51 29.44
CA GLN A 231 -6.23 -7.74 30.09
C GLN A 231 -4.80 -8.06 29.68
N PHE A 232 -4.47 -7.92 28.39
CA PHE A 232 -3.11 -8.11 27.87
C PHE A 232 -2.12 -7.14 28.55
N THR A 233 -2.49 -5.86 28.65
CA THR A 233 -1.67 -4.84 29.31
C THR A 233 -1.50 -5.12 30.81
N GLN A 234 -2.55 -5.57 31.48
CA GLN A 234 -2.49 -5.92 32.90
C GLN A 234 -1.49 -7.07 33.15
N ILE A 235 -1.52 -8.12 32.32
CA ILE A 235 -0.60 -9.26 32.41
C ILE A 235 0.84 -8.78 32.17
N LEU A 236 1.09 -7.97 31.15
CA LEU A 236 2.42 -7.43 30.87
C LEU A 236 2.96 -6.60 32.02
N ASN A 237 2.14 -5.72 32.62
CA ASN A 237 2.53 -4.91 33.75
C ASN A 237 2.85 -5.77 34.99
N LYS A 238 2.04 -6.80 35.24
CA LYS A 238 2.31 -7.75 36.34
C LYS A 238 3.63 -8.47 36.15
N LEU A 239 3.86 -9.04 34.96
CA LEU A 239 5.12 -9.73 34.64
C LEU A 239 6.31 -8.78 34.76
N HIS A 240 6.16 -7.53 34.33
CA HIS A 240 7.21 -6.54 34.47
C HIS A 240 7.56 -6.30 35.95
N GLN A 241 6.56 -6.15 36.81
CA GLN A 241 6.76 -5.99 38.27
C GLN A 241 7.41 -7.25 38.87
N ASP A 242 6.96 -8.44 38.49
CA ASP A 242 7.53 -9.73 38.98
C ASP A 242 9.02 -9.82 38.61
N PHE A 243 9.40 -9.45 37.39
CA PHE A 243 10.82 -9.39 36.98
C PHE A 243 11.64 -8.35 37.75
N GLN A 244 11.04 -7.21 38.08
CA GLN A 244 11.74 -6.20 38.92
C GLN A 244 11.98 -6.75 40.33
N THR A 245 10.98 -7.42 40.91
CA THR A 245 11.09 -8.00 42.25
C THR A 245 12.15 -9.11 42.32
N LEU A 246 12.23 -9.98 41.31
CA LEU A 246 13.22 -11.05 41.25
C LEU A 246 14.66 -10.55 41.08
N ARG A 247 14.84 -9.34 40.56
CA ARG A 247 16.19 -8.73 40.36
C ARG A 247 16.67 -7.94 41.55
N THR A 248 15.84 -7.72 42.56
CA THR A 248 16.27 -7.11 43.81
C THR A 248 16.89 -8.16 44.72
N PRO A 249 17.94 -7.85 45.52
CA PRO A 249 18.61 -8.81 46.41
C PRO A 249 17.64 -9.53 47.38
N ASP A 250 16.63 -8.79 47.90
CA ASP A 250 15.54 -9.34 48.74
C ASP A 250 14.59 -10.28 48.00
N GLY A 251 14.40 -10.07 46.70
CA GLY A 251 13.50 -10.90 45.88
C GLY A 251 14.08 -12.28 45.57
N ALA A 252 15.39 -12.38 45.38
CA ALA A 252 16.09 -13.63 45.15
C ALA A 252 16.02 -14.55 46.38
N GLU A 253 16.10 -13.99 47.60
CA GLU A 253 15.98 -14.75 48.85
C GLU A 253 14.55 -15.27 49.11
N LYS A 254 13.53 -14.51 48.73
CA LYS A 254 12.12 -14.94 48.82
C LYS A 254 11.78 -16.06 47.84
N ALA A 255 12.24 -15.94 46.59
CA ALA A 255 11.99 -16.97 45.56
C ALA A 255 12.63 -18.33 45.96
N THR A 256 13.83 -18.30 46.54
CA THR A 256 14.51 -19.52 47.02
C THR A 256 13.78 -20.16 48.21
N LYS A 257 13.18 -19.37 49.10
CA LYS A 257 12.40 -19.85 50.25
C LYS A 257 11.04 -20.42 49.86
N GLU A 258 10.41 -19.89 48.78
CA GLU A 258 9.13 -20.46 48.27
C GLU A 258 9.36 -21.79 47.51
N LEU A 259 10.43 -21.89 46.69
CA LEU A 259 10.80 -23.14 46.05
C LEU A 259 11.11 -24.25 47.05
N ALA A 260 11.82 -23.92 48.12
CA ALA A 260 12.11 -24.89 49.21
C ALA A 260 10.88 -25.34 50.02
N LYS A 261 9.76 -24.63 49.95
CA LYS A 261 8.48 -25.02 50.54
C LYS A 261 7.60 -25.87 49.65
N MET A 262 7.87 -25.96 48.35
CA MET A 262 7.13 -26.77 47.38
C MET A 262 7.74 -28.17 47.18
N GLU A 263 8.94 -28.42 47.74
CA GLU A 263 9.64 -29.73 47.68
C GLU A 263 9.46 -30.60 48.93
N ILE A 264 8.53 -30.26 49.81
CA ILE A 264 8.08 -31.08 50.96
C ILE A 264 6.60 -31.44 50.72
#